data_830e7baed320f29357c2042ca3dc22f0
#
_entry.id   830e7baed320f29357c2042ca3dc22f0
#
_cell.length_a   1.000
_cell.length_b   1.000
_cell.length_c   1.000
_cell.angle_alpha   90.00
_cell.angle_beta   90.00
_cell.angle_gamma   90.00
#
_symmetry.space_group_name_H-M   'P 1'
#
loop_
_entity.id
_entity.type
_entity.pdbx_description
1 polymer ?
#
loop_
_entity_poly.entity_id
_entity_poly.type
_entity_poly.pdbx_seq_one_letter_code
_entity_poly.pdbx_strand_id
1 'polypeptide(L)'
;MKVHVRKIRKGGYMSFTIEDMMLTSEKRYEMKFLAGKNGWANSISWVHLLEDTTIIQNFWGKEVAVTTGLGFPEKEDWMRLARKLNRYHASGLIINVGQYIREIPEELMAYCDENDLPLLTVPWEVRLSDMIKDFSIRVFVQDNTDEQIAAALIAAIETPDNQTAYRRELWQYFDVDGSFQVLLLTCEGLDAMDMVERRKLSYRIQVYLEDITHNASFFYYNSDFVLVANAVPEETLYQLIEGAIKRGEKRMPERKLHVGIGSKCMDISRLSVSYRRAKAAVQMAMTQKKQVVKFDDCGLYRLLYMVEDTGVLQEIETECLAALEEYDRKYNAGYVETLQSYLKHNGSIQAVAEELYTHRNTVLYRLGNIRKVLGNELKTPEERLPYQMAFYIRSMHGVQEGSE
;
A
#
# COMPACT_ATOMS: atom_id res chain seq x y z
N MET A 1 -20.91 -39.30 -13.79
CA MET A 1 -20.98 -37.87 -13.31
C MET A 1 -19.86 -37.69 -12.32
N LYS A 2 -18.65 -37.33 -12.75
CA LYS A 2 -17.52 -37.08 -11.87
C LYS A 2 -17.56 -35.61 -11.47
N VAL A 3 -17.95 -35.37 -10.22
CA VAL A 3 -17.78 -34.07 -9.58
C VAL A 3 -16.28 -33.85 -9.44
N HIS A 4 -15.74 -32.94 -10.23
CA HIS A 4 -14.38 -32.46 -10.01
C HIS A 4 -14.42 -31.60 -8.75
N VAL A 5 -14.17 -32.24 -7.62
CA VAL A 5 -13.79 -31.53 -6.40
C VAL A 5 -12.44 -30.89 -6.70
N ARG A 6 -12.46 -29.58 -6.96
CA ARG A 6 -11.25 -28.76 -7.07
C ARG A 6 -10.43 -28.99 -5.82
N LYS A 7 -9.22 -29.54 -5.95
CA LYS A 7 -8.21 -29.49 -4.90
C LYS A 7 -8.05 -28.03 -4.52
N ILE A 8 -8.51 -27.66 -3.34
CA ILE A 8 -8.22 -26.37 -2.71
C ILE A 8 -6.69 -26.25 -2.74
N ARG A 9 -6.16 -25.39 -3.62
CA ARG A 9 -4.74 -25.04 -3.57
C ARG A 9 -4.53 -24.32 -2.25
N LYS A 10 -3.78 -24.90 -1.35
CA LYS A 10 -3.28 -24.26 -0.14
C LYS A 10 -2.53 -22.99 -0.57
N GLY A 11 -3.02 -21.83 -0.15
CA GLY A 11 -2.41 -20.53 -0.44
C GLY A 11 -2.93 -19.87 -1.72
N GLY A 12 -4.03 -19.14 -1.63
CA GLY A 12 -4.54 -18.28 -2.68
C GLY A 12 -5.90 -17.70 -2.32
N TYR A 13 -5.90 -16.45 -2.05
CA TYR A 13 -7.06 -15.58 -2.02
C TYR A 13 -7.76 -15.66 -3.38
N MET A 14 -9.02 -16.04 -3.45
CA MET A 14 -9.72 -16.18 -4.73
C MET A 14 -10.78 -15.09 -4.87
N SER A 15 -10.44 -14.02 -5.59
CA SER A 15 -11.42 -13.07 -6.12
C SER A 15 -12.42 -13.80 -7.04
N PHE A 16 -13.65 -13.29 -7.14
CA PHE A 16 -14.64 -13.77 -8.11
C PHE A 16 -14.15 -13.43 -9.53
N THR A 17 -13.89 -14.44 -10.37
CA THR A 17 -13.28 -14.29 -11.68
C THR A 17 -14.27 -14.53 -12.83
N ILE A 18 -13.86 -14.18 -14.06
CA ILE A 18 -14.61 -14.56 -15.28
C ILE A 18 -14.79 -16.08 -15.36
N GLU A 19 -13.78 -16.87 -14.98
CA GLU A 19 -13.91 -18.34 -14.90
C GLU A 19 -15.01 -18.77 -13.93
N ASP A 20 -15.04 -18.21 -12.73
CA ASP A 20 -16.06 -18.52 -11.73
C ASP A 20 -17.45 -18.09 -12.17
N MET A 21 -17.53 -16.93 -12.83
CA MET A 21 -18.78 -16.46 -13.46
C MET A 21 -19.27 -17.43 -14.51
N MET A 22 -18.40 -17.91 -15.42
CA MET A 22 -18.75 -18.88 -16.46
C MET A 22 -19.21 -20.20 -15.87
N LEU A 23 -18.46 -20.80 -14.93
CA LEU A 23 -18.82 -22.07 -14.30
C LEU A 23 -20.21 -22.08 -13.70
N THR A 24 -20.65 -20.93 -13.18
CA THR A 24 -21.98 -20.79 -12.56
C THR A 24 -23.08 -20.38 -13.53
N SER A 25 -22.72 -19.79 -14.67
CA SER A 25 -23.65 -19.10 -15.58
C SER A 25 -23.87 -19.84 -16.91
N GLU A 26 -22.95 -20.71 -17.30
CA GLU A 26 -23.04 -21.45 -18.55
C GLU A 26 -24.40 -22.18 -18.72
N LYS A 27 -24.82 -22.90 -17.68
CA LYS A 27 -26.10 -23.62 -17.69
C LYS A 27 -27.30 -22.78 -17.31
N ARG A 28 -27.09 -21.78 -16.42
CA ARG A 28 -28.18 -21.01 -15.84
C ARG A 28 -28.65 -19.91 -16.77
N TYR A 29 -27.72 -19.28 -17.49
CA TYR A 29 -27.98 -18.16 -18.38
C TYR A 29 -27.61 -18.48 -19.84
N GLU A 30 -27.32 -19.74 -20.16
CA GLU A 30 -26.84 -20.17 -21.48
C GLU A 30 -25.70 -19.29 -21.99
N MET A 31 -24.84 -18.86 -21.04
CA MET A 31 -23.72 -17.97 -21.33
C MET A 31 -22.66 -18.70 -22.15
N LYS A 32 -22.17 -18.04 -23.20
CA LYS A 32 -21.11 -18.58 -24.09
C LYS A 32 -19.90 -17.65 -24.07
N PHE A 33 -18.73 -18.24 -24.01
CA PHE A 33 -17.47 -17.53 -24.12
C PHE A 33 -17.04 -17.52 -25.59
N LEU A 34 -16.73 -16.34 -26.16
CA LEU A 34 -16.42 -16.21 -27.58
C LEU A 34 -14.96 -15.88 -27.86
N ALA A 35 -14.35 -14.94 -27.11
CA ALA A 35 -13.00 -14.43 -27.36
C ALA A 35 -12.34 -13.91 -26.07
N GLY A 36 -11.03 -13.63 -26.10
CA GLY A 36 -10.30 -13.07 -24.96
C GLY A 36 -9.92 -14.12 -23.91
N LYS A 37 -9.53 -15.32 -24.34
CA LYS A 37 -9.32 -16.49 -23.45
C LYS A 37 -8.25 -16.26 -22.38
N ASN A 38 -7.23 -15.46 -22.64
CA ASN A 38 -6.19 -15.18 -21.63
C ASN A 38 -6.72 -14.35 -20.46
N GLY A 39 -7.81 -13.57 -20.65
CA GLY A 39 -8.50 -12.85 -19.60
C GLY A 39 -9.44 -13.70 -18.72
N TRP A 40 -9.41 -15.03 -18.84
CA TRP A 40 -10.26 -15.96 -18.07
C TRP A 40 -10.11 -15.81 -16.55
N ALA A 41 -8.91 -15.50 -16.09
CA ALA A 41 -8.60 -15.28 -14.68
C ALA A 41 -8.86 -13.84 -14.19
N ASN A 42 -9.36 -12.93 -15.05
CA ASN A 42 -9.66 -11.57 -14.66
C ASN A 42 -10.68 -11.57 -13.51
N SER A 43 -10.36 -10.90 -12.41
CA SER A 43 -11.27 -10.71 -11.29
C SER A 43 -12.36 -9.69 -11.62
N ILE A 44 -13.52 -9.84 -11.01
CA ILE A 44 -14.70 -9.00 -11.25
C ILE A 44 -14.99 -8.18 -10.01
N SER A 45 -14.99 -6.85 -10.16
CA SER A 45 -15.29 -5.90 -9.09
C SER A 45 -16.75 -5.46 -9.07
N TRP A 46 -17.37 -5.34 -10.23
CA TRP A 46 -18.75 -4.94 -10.41
C TRP A 46 -19.28 -5.29 -11.80
N VAL A 47 -20.60 -5.20 -11.96
CA VAL A 47 -21.27 -5.45 -13.24
C VAL A 47 -22.14 -4.26 -13.60
N HIS A 48 -21.90 -3.67 -14.77
CA HIS A 48 -22.65 -2.52 -15.27
C HIS A 48 -23.45 -2.86 -16.52
N LEU A 49 -24.73 -2.54 -16.51
CA LEU A 49 -25.52 -2.46 -17.74
C LEU A 49 -25.25 -1.10 -18.39
N LEU A 50 -24.86 -1.09 -19.64
CA LEU A 50 -24.59 0.14 -20.38
C LEU A 50 -25.08 0.05 -21.82
N GLU A 51 -25.62 1.16 -22.33
CA GLU A 51 -26.03 1.32 -23.72
C GLU A 51 -25.33 2.50 -24.40
N ASP A 52 -24.37 3.10 -23.73
CA ASP A 52 -23.42 4.07 -24.30
C ASP A 52 -22.04 3.98 -23.63
N THR A 53 -21.06 4.64 -24.22
CA THR A 53 -19.68 4.58 -23.71
C THR A 53 -19.35 5.64 -22.67
N THR A 54 -20.27 6.55 -22.30
CA THR A 54 -19.97 7.67 -21.40
C THR A 54 -19.72 7.18 -19.98
N ILE A 55 -20.49 6.20 -19.51
CA ILE A 55 -20.36 5.63 -18.17
C ILE A 55 -19.00 4.96 -17.95
N ILE A 56 -18.33 4.48 -19.00
CA ILE A 56 -17.05 3.77 -18.89
C ILE A 56 -15.94 4.67 -18.31
N GLN A 57 -16.03 5.98 -18.47
CA GLN A 57 -15.07 6.91 -17.84
C GLN A 57 -15.09 6.85 -16.31
N ASN A 58 -16.17 6.32 -15.72
CA ASN A 58 -16.33 6.13 -14.29
C ASN A 58 -15.86 4.75 -13.81
N PHE A 59 -15.40 3.86 -14.71
CA PHE A 59 -14.85 2.56 -14.35
C PHE A 59 -13.54 2.74 -13.56
N TRP A 60 -13.39 1.91 -12.57
CA TRP A 60 -12.22 1.89 -11.70
C TRP A 60 -11.23 0.78 -12.05
N GLY A 61 -11.65 -0.12 -12.92
CA GLY A 61 -10.99 -1.34 -13.34
C GLY A 61 -11.68 -2.58 -12.80
N LYS A 62 -11.59 -3.66 -13.58
CA LYS A 62 -12.20 -4.98 -13.27
C LYS A 62 -13.73 -5.03 -13.26
N GLU A 63 -14.40 -4.02 -13.80
CA GLU A 63 -15.84 -4.11 -14.05
C GLU A 63 -16.13 -4.96 -15.28
N VAL A 64 -17.27 -5.64 -15.26
CA VAL A 64 -17.82 -6.31 -16.43
C VAL A 64 -18.93 -5.43 -17.02
N ALA A 65 -18.80 -5.11 -18.30
CA ALA A 65 -19.83 -4.41 -19.05
C ALA A 65 -20.87 -5.41 -19.57
N VAL A 66 -22.15 -5.10 -19.43
CA VAL A 66 -23.27 -5.84 -20.02
C VAL A 66 -24.02 -4.89 -20.93
N THR A 67 -24.37 -5.32 -22.14
CA THR A 67 -25.16 -4.49 -23.06
C THR A 67 -26.15 -5.32 -23.87
N THR A 68 -27.26 -4.71 -24.25
CA THR A 68 -28.22 -5.28 -25.22
C THR A 68 -27.82 -4.98 -26.65
N GLY A 69 -26.89 -4.07 -26.86
CA GLY A 69 -26.49 -3.60 -28.18
C GLY A 69 -27.32 -2.43 -28.72
N LEU A 70 -28.35 -1.98 -28.00
CA LEU A 70 -29.24 -0.89 -28.41
C LEU A 70 -28.46 0.39 -28.76
N GLY A 71 -27.44 0.71 -28.01
CA GLY A 71 -26.63 1.92 -28.19
C GLY A 71 -25.47 1.76 -29.20
N PHE A 72 -25.33 0.59 -29.84
CA PHE A 72 -24.21 0.25 -30.70
C PHE A 72 -24.68 -0.33 -32.04
N PRO A 73 -25.36 0.48 -32.89
CA PRO A 73 -25.97 -0.01 -34.12
C PRO A 73 -24.94 -0.33 -35.21
N GLU A 74 -23.78 0.34 -35.20
CA GLU A 74 -22.76 0.22 -36.23
C GLU A 74 -21.54 -0.58 -35.75
N LYS A 75 -20.80 -1.20 -36.68
CA LYS A 75 -19.59 -1.98 -36.37
C LYS A 75 -18.52 -1.13 -35.65
N GLU A 76 -18.37 0.13 -36.05
CA GLU A 76 -17.45 1.10 -35.45
C GLU A 76 -17.78 1.37 -33.98
N ASP A 77 -19.03 1.31 -33.59
CA ASP A 77 -19.46 1.51 -32.20
C ASP A 77 -18.95 0.41 -31.31
N TRP A 78 -19.02 -0.83 -31.77
CA TRP A 78 -18.48 -1.99 -31.05
C TRP A 78 -16.96 -1.91 -30.85
N MET A 79 -16.23 -1.48 -31.88
CA MET A 79 -14.78 -1.28 -31.78
C MET A 79 -14.43 -0.13 -30.84
N ARG A 80 -15.24 0.94 -30.82
CA ARG A 80 -15.09 2.06 -29.90
C ARG A 80 -15.35 1.62 -28.46
N LEU A 81 -16.40 0.83 -28.25
CA LEU A 81 -16.72 0.23 -26.95
C LEU A 81 -15.57 -0.64 -26.44
N ALA A 82 -15.10 -1.59 -27.22
CA ALA A 82 -14.03 -2.51 -26.83
C ALA A 82 -12.72 -1.79 -26.50
N ARG A 83 -12.29 -0.83 -27.34
CA ARG A 83 -11.11 0.02 -27.06
C ARG A 83 -11.25 0.80 -25.77
N LYS A 84 -12.43 1.31 -25.50
CA LYS A 84 -12.68 2.08 -24.26
C LYS A 84 -12.69 1.18 -23.04
N LEU A 85 -13.32 0.01 -23.11
CA LEU A 85 -13.30 -0.99 -22.03
C LEU A 85 -11.87 -1.43 -21.71
N ASN A 86 -11.08 -1.75 -22.71
CA ASN A 86 -9.67 -2.13 -22.53
C ASN A 86 -8.85 -1.00 -21.90
N ARG A 87 -9.02 0.25 -22.37
CA ARG A 87 -8.34 1.43 -21.81
C ARG A 87 -8.64 1.65 -20.33
N TYR A 88 -9.85 1.30 -19.88
CA TYR A 88 -10.28 1.43 -18.48
C TYR A 88 -10.16 0.12 -17.70
N HIS A 89 -9.43 -0.87 -18.23
CA HIS A 89 -9.14 -2.15 -17.59
C HIS A 89 -10.39 -2.91 -17.15
N ALA A 90 -11.43 -2.90 -17.96
CA ALA A 90 -12.62 -3.73 -17.74
C ALA A 90 -12.26 -5.21 -17.81
N SER A 91 -12.89 -6.03 -16.95
CA SER A 91 -12.64 -7.48 -16.88
C SER A 91 -13.31 -8.27 -17.98
N GLY A 92 -14.31 -7.70 -18.67
CA GLY A 92 -14.98 -8.36 -19.76
C GLY A 92 -16.18 -7.61 -20.29
N LEU A 93 -16.72 -8.13 -21.40
CA LEU A 93 -17.93 -7.64 -22.07
C LEU A 93 -18.91 -8.79 -22.25
N ILE A 94 -20.14 -8.62 -21.78
CA ILE A 94 -21.26 -9.54 -21.99
C ILE A 94 -22.26 -8.88 -22.93
N ILE A 95 -22.60 -9.55 -24.02
CA ILE A 95 -23.56 -9.07 -25.01
C ILE A 95 -24.82 -9.95 -24.97
N ASN A 96 -25.98 -9.32 -24.79
CA ASN A 96 -27.27 -9.97 -24.86
C ASN A 96 -27.72 -10.05 -26.34
N VAL A 97 -27.53 -11.21 -26.94
CA VAL A 97 -27.74 -11.42 -28.38
C VAL A 97 -29.20 -11.71 -28.71
N GLY A 98 -29.75 -11.02 -29.70
CA GLY A 98 -31.12 -11.23 -30.19
C GLY A 98 -31.74 -10.02 -30.86
N GLN A 99 -32.35 -9.11 -30.11
CA GLN A 99 -33.18 -8.02 -30.63
C GLN A 99 -32.39 -7.00 -31.44
N TYR A 100 -31.26 -6.54 -30.89
CA TYR A 100 -30.48 -5.42 -31.46
C TYR A 100 -29.21 -5.89 -32.16
N ILE A 101 -28.65 -7.03 -31.73
CA ILE A 101 -27.50 -7.66 -32.36
C ILE A 101 -27.75 -9.14 -32.49
N ARG A 102 -27.60 -9.69 -33.70
CA ARG A 102 -27.81 -11.13 -33.99
C ARG A 102 -26.51 -11.89 -34.14
N GLU A 103 -25.49 -11.23 -34.66
CA GLU A 103 -24.16 -11.81 -34.89
C GLU A 103 -23.09 -10.87 -34.36
N ILE A 104 -22.13 -11.42 -33.66
CA ILE A 104 -21.00 -10.67 -33.12
C ILE A 104 -19.99 -10.40 -34.24
N PRO A 105 -19.56 -9.13 -34.46
CA PRO A 105 -18.58 -8.80 -35.47
C PRO A 105 -17.26 -9.56 -35.28
N GLU A 106 -16.72 -10.15 -36.37
CA GLU A 106 -15.44 -10.87 -36.33
C GLU A 106 -14.28 -9.96 -35.84
N GLU A 107 -14.30 -8.69 -36.26
CA GLU A 107 -13.30 -7.70 -35.85
C GLU A 107 -13.33 -7.44 -34.32
N LEU A 108 -14.52 -7.51 -33.70
CA LEU A 108 -14.65 -7.39 -32.24
C LEU A 108 -14.04 -8.62 -31.54
N MET A 109 -14.31 -9.81 -32.04
CA MET A 109 -13.73 -11.05 -31.48
C MET A 109 -12.20 -11.02 -31.59
N ALA A 110 -11.68 -10.69 -32.78
CA ALA A 110 -10.23 -10.57 -33.00
C ALA A 110 -9.58 -9.56 -32.05
N TYR A 111 -10.18 -8.38 -31.91
CA TYR A 111 -9.69 -7.37 -30.96
C TYR A 111 -9.68 -7.87 -29.51
N CYS A 112 -10.74 -8.59 -29.09
CA CYS A 112 -10.85 -9.14 -27.76
C CYS A 112 -9.78 -10.20 -27.48
N ASP A 113 -9.46 -11.05 -28.46
CA ASP A 113 -8.39 -12.05 -28.39
C ASP A 113 -7.00 -11.40 -28.32
N GLU A 114 -6.74 -10.36 -29.13
CA GLU A 114 -5.46 -9.63 -29.14
C GLU A 114 -5.19 -8.84 -27.85
N ASN A 115 -6.26 -8.44 -27.16
CA ASN A 115 -6.15 -7.57 -25.96
C ASN A 115 -6.56 -8.26 -24.66
N ASP A 116 -6.73 -9.59 -24.67
CA ASP A 116 -7.11 -10.39 -23.50
C ASP A 116 -8.39 -9.90 -22.80
N LEU A 117 -9.34 -9.33 -23.59
CA LEU A 117 -10.62 -8.85 -23.11
C LEU A 117 -11.70 -9.94 -23.26
N PRO A 118 -12.14 -10.62 -22.20
CA PRO A 118 -13.19 -11.62 -22.25
C PRO A 118 -14.46 -11.10 -22.89
N LEU A 119 -14.89 -11.77 -23.96
CA LEU A 119 -16.13 -11.50 -24.68
C LEU A 119 -17.09 -12.68 -24.51
N LEU A 120 -18.24 -12.40 -23.93
CA LEU A 120 -19.26 -13.38 -23.61
C LEU A 120 -20.61 -12.98 -24.21
N THR A 121 -21.46 -13.98 -24.44
CA THR A 121 -22.84 -13.74 -24.90
C THR A 121 -23.83 -14.46 -24.05
N VAL A 122 -25.04 -13.89 -23.96
CA VAL A 122 -26.21 -14.52 -23.40
C VAL A 122 -27.40 -14.36 -24.35
N PRO A 123 -28.32 -15.33 -24.46
CA PRO A 123 -29.51 -15.22 -25.28
C PRO A 123 -30.41 -14.06 -24.83
N TRP A 124 -31.24 -13.56 -25.75
CA TRP A 124 -32.18 -12.46 -25.50
C TRP A 124 -33.19 -12.77 -24.39
N GLU A 125 -33.56 -14.02 -24.24
CA GLU A 125 -34.52 -14.53 -23.27
C GLU A 125 -34.02 -14.40 -21.82
N VAL A 126 -32.72 -14.20 -21.62
CA VAL A 126 -32.12 -14.04 -20.29
C VAL A 126 -32.55 -12.69 -19.72
N ARG A 127 -33.13 -12.73 -18.53
CA ARG A 127 -33.40 -11.52 -17.74
C ARG A 127 -32.09 -10.94 -17.20
N LEU A 128 -31.56 -9.91 -17.86
CA LEU A 128 -30.29 -9.26 -17.48
C LEU A 128 -30.31 -8.77 -16.05
N SER A 129 -31.46 -8.27 -15.55
CA SER A 129 -31.60 -7.82 -14.16
C SER A 129 -31.31 -8.93 -13.15
N ASP A 130 -31.78 -10.15 -13.40
CA ASP A 130 -31.60 -11.29 -12.52
C ASP A 130 -30.13 -11.78 -12.58
N MET A 131 -29.55 -11.79 -13.77
CA MET A 131 -28.15 -12.13 -13.99
C MET A 131 -27.20 -11.12 -13.30
N ILE A 132 -27.43 -9.83 -13.51
CA ILE A 132 -26.62 -8.76 -12.89
C ILE A 132 -26.75 -8.83 -11.35
N LYS A 133 -27.96 -9.06 -10.83
CA LYS A 133 -28.18 -9.22 -9.39
C LYS A 133 -27.43 -10.43 -8.83
N ASP A 134 -27.43 -11.58 -9.53
CA ASP A 134 -26.71 -12.78 -9.10
C ASP A 134 -25.19 -12.50 -9.01
N PHE A 135 -24.63 -11.84 -10.03
CA PHE A 135 -23.22 -11.47 -10.04
C PHE A 135 -22.89 -10.43 -8.97
N SER A 136 -23.75 -9.42 -8.77
CA SER A 136 -23.55 -8.41 -7.73
C SER A 136 -23.55 -9.02 -6.32
N ILE A 137 -24.39 -10.02 -6.07
CA ILE A 137 -24.39 -10.77 -4.81
C ILE A 137 -23.06 -11.51 -4.63
N ARG A 138 -22.52 -12.13 -5.67
CA ARG A 138 -21.25 -12.86 -5.60
C ARG A 138 -20.07 -11.94 -5.32
N VAL A 139 -20.04 -10.78 -5.99
CA VAL A 139 -19.05 -9.73 -5.71
C VAL A 139 -19.17 -9.26 -4.26
N PHE A 140 -20.41 -9.00 -3.78
CA PHE A 140 -20.65 -8.58 -2.40
C PHE A 140 -20.24 -9.63 -1.36
N VAL A 141 -20.44 -10.91 -1.64
CA VAL A 141 -19.99 -12.01 -0.76
C VAL A 141 -18.45 -12.02 -0.70
N GLN A 142 -17.78 -11.71 -1.81
CA GLN A 142 -16.33 -11.59 -1.84
C GLN A 142 -15.84 -10.41 -0.99
N ASP A 143 -16.45 -9.22 -1.15
CA ASP A 143 -16.10 -8.03 -0.35
C ASP A 143 -16.22 -8.31 1.16
N ASN A 144 -17.29 -9.03 1.60
CA ASN A 144 -17.44 -9.44 2.99
C ASN A 144 -16.31 -10.39 3.45
N THR A 145 -15.81 -11.25 2.57
CA THR A 145 -14.69 -12.13 2.88
C THR A 145 -13.42 -11.32 3.11
N ASP A 146 -13.20 -10.28 2.31
CA ASP A 146 -12.07 -9.36 2.43
C ASP A 146 -12.09 -8.62 3.77
N GLU A 147 -13.26 -8.15 4.18
CA GLU A 147 -13.46 -7.51 5.49
C GLU A 147 -13.20 -8.48 6.65
N GLN A 148 -13.62 -9.74 6.53
CA GLN A 148 -13.35 -10.78 7.54
C GLN A 148 -11.86 -11.10 7.65
N ILE A 149 -11.15 -11.20 6.52
CA ILE A 149 -9.70 -11.40 6.50
C ILE A 149 -8.98 -10.20 7.12
N ALA A 150 -9.36 -8.98 6.75
CA ALA A 150 -8.81 -7.77 7.34
C ALA A 150 -9.02 -7.74 8.86
N ALA A 151 -10.23 -8.05 9.34
CA ALA A 151 -10.54 -8.13 10.77
C ALA A 151 -9.69 -9.17 11.50
N ALA A 152 -9.49 -10.35 10.91
CA ALA A 152 -8.65 -11.40 11.48
C ALA A 152 -7.15 -10.99 11.49
N LEU A 153 -6.65 -10.31 10.45
CA LEU A 153 -5.29 -9.76 10.42
C LEU A 153 -5.11 -8.65 11.46
N ILE A 154 -6.10 -7.79 11.64
CA ILE A 154 -6.10 -6.76 12.69
C ILE A 154 -6.06 -7.43 14.07
N ALA A 155 -6.85 -8.48 14.29
CA ALA A 155 -6.79 -9.24 15.55
C ALA A 155 -5.41 -9.86 15.81
N ALA A 156 -4.72 -10.35 14.76
CA ALA A 156 -3.35 -10.85 14.87
C ALA A 156 -2.33 -9.74 15.20
N ILE A 157 -2.61 -8.50 14.80
CA ILE A 157 -1.79 -7.33 15.14
C ILE A 157 -2.06 -6.86 16.57
N GLU A 158 -3.33 -6.74 16.98
CA GLU A 158 -3.73 -6.16 18.27
C GLU A 158 -3.62 -7.14 19.45
N THR A 159 -3.99 -8.39 19.21
CA THR A 159 -4.06 -9.43 20.24
C THR A 159 -3.32 -10.70 19.80
N PRO A 160 -1.99 -10.63 19.59
CA PRO A 160 -1.19 -11.73 19.03
C PRO A 160 -1.25 -13.02 19.86
N ASP A 161 -1.46 -12.92 21.16
CA ASP A 161 -1.56 -14.05 22.06
C ASP A 161 -2.90 -14.80 21.93
N ASN A 162 -3.96 -14.14 21.46
CA ASN A 162 -5.27 -14.73 21.24
C ASN A 162 -5.38 -15.40 19.86
N GLN A 163 -4.53 -16.42 19.61
CA GLN A 163 -4.46 -17.08 18.30
C GLN A 163 -5.79 -17.70 17.84
N THR A 164 -6.67 -18.07 18.76
CA THR A 164 -7.98 -18.64 18.42
C THR A 164 -8.89 -17.64 17.72
N ALA A 165 -8.68 -16.34 17.91
CA ALA A 165 -9.48 -15.28 17.31
C ALA A 165 -9.19 -15.07 15.81
N TYR A 166 -8.02 -15.46 15.31
CA TYR A 166 -7.62 -15.15 13.95
C TYR A 166 -7.03 -16.33 13.16
N ARG A 167 -6.32 -17.26 13.81
CA ARG A 167 -5.56 -18.30 13.10
C ARG A 167 -6.44 -19.22 12.28
N ARG A 168 -7.61 -19.59 12.81
CA ARG A 168 -8.57 -20.47 12.11
C ARG A 168 -9.16 -19.80 10.89
N GLU A 169 -9.50 -18.50 10.98
CA GLU A 169 -10.06 -17.74 9.88
C GLU A 169 -9.03 -17.55 8.76
N LEU A 170 -7.77 -17.24 9.13
CA LEU A 170 -6.69 -16.98 8.18
C LEU A 170 -6.12 -18.23 7.52
N TRP A 171 -6.22 -19.41 8.19
CA TRP A 171 -5.69 -20.67 7.66
C TRP A 171 -6.25 -21.06 6.28
N GLN A 172 -7.44 -20.63 5.95
CA GLN A 172 -8.08 -20.91 4.67
C GLN A 172 -7.46 -20.12 3.51
N TYR A 173 -6.84 -18.99 3.82
CA TYR A 173 -6.35 -18.01 2.85
C TYR A 173 -4.83 -17.90 2.81
N PHE A 174 -4.17 -18.09 3.95
CA PHE A 174 -2.74 -17.91 4.11
C PHE A 174 -2.07 -19.15 4.70
N ASP A 175 -0.79 -19.30 4.39
CA ASP A 175 0.08 -20.21 5.13
C ASP A 175 0.44 -19.57 6.47
N VAL A 176 -0.37 -19.86 7.51
CA VAL A 176 -0.27 -19.23 8.84
C VAL A 176 1.00 -19.58 9.59
N ASP A 177 1.67 -20.69 9.22
CA ASP A 177 2.96 -21.12 9.75
C ASP A 177 4.13 -20.60 8.90
N GLY A 178 3.82 -19.98 7.75
CA GLY A 178 4.78 -19.42 6.81
C GLY A 178 5.28 -18.03 7.19
N SER A 179 6.00 -17.43 6.27
CA SER A 179 6.54 -16.10 6.50
C SER A 179 5.53 -15.00 6.20
N PHE A 180 5.50 -13.97 7.05
CA PHE A 180 4.70 -12.76 6.87
C PHE A 180 5.59 -11.52 6.89
N GLN A 181 5.14 -10.49 6.18
CA GLN A 181 5.74 -9.17 6.20
C GLN A 181 4.66 -8.11 6.07
N VAL A 182 4.72 -7.09 6.92
CA VAL A 182 3.79 -5.96 6.89
C VAL A 182 4.48 -4.77 6.25
N LEU A 183 3.74 -4.09 5.36
CA LEU A 183 4.11 -2.81 4.81
C LEU A 183 3.02 -1.80 5.13
N LEU A 184 3.42 -0.59 5.47
CA LEU A 184 2.49 0.52 5.67
C LEU A 184 2.71 1.56 4.59
N LEU A 185 1.61 2.04 4.01
CA LEU A 185 1.60 3.11 3.04
C LEU A 185 0.81 4.28 3.61
N THR A 186 1.41 5.47 3.60
CA THR A 186 0.77 6.68 4.11
C THR A 186 1.11 7.91 3.27
N CYS A 187 0.38 8.99 3.46
CA CYS A 187 0.71 10.31 2.96
C CYS A 187 0.14 11.39 3.90
N GLU A 188 0.59 12.61 3.76
CA GLU A 188 0.06 13.74 4.52
C GLU A 188 -1.46 13.88 4.32
N GLY A 189 -2.21 13.96 5.45
CA GLY A 189 -3.66 14.12 5.46
C GLY A 189 -4.45 12.91 4.97
N LEU A 190 -3.88 11.70 5.00
CA LEU A 190 -4.60 10.47 4.66
C LEU A 190 -5.74 10.18 5.65
N ASP A 191 -5.55 10.47 6.92
CA ASP A 191 -6.52 10.33 8.00
C ASP A 191 -7.70 11.32 7.86
N ALA A 192 -7.43 12.53 7.38
CA ALA A 192 -8.42 13.58 7.12
C ALA A 192 -9.14 13.42 5.76
N MET A 193 -8.74 12.43 4.95
CA MET A 193 -9.36 12.17 3.66
C MET A 193 -10.78 11.66 3.84
N ASP A 194 -11.71 12.13 2.99
CA ASP A 194 -13.07 11.60 2.92
C ASP A 194 -13.08 10.07 2.75
N MET A 195 -13.98 9.41 3.45
CA MET A 195 -14.09 7.95 3.46
C MET A 195 -14.28 7.36 2.05
N VAL A 196 -15.05 8.04 1.19
CA VAL A 196 -15.32 7.56 -0.17
C VAL A 196 -14.05 7.68 -1.03
N GLU A 197 -13.32 8.79 -0.95
CA GLU A 197 -12.08 8.99 -1.70
C GLU A 197 -10.99 8.00 -1.21
N ARG A 198 -10.91 7.76 0.08
CA ARG A 198 -9.99 6.77 0.66
C ARG A 198 -10.32 5.34 0.21
N ARG A 199 -11.63 4.97 0.18
CA ARG A 199 -12.07 3.68 -0.37
C ARG A 199 -11.73 3.54 -1.86
N LYS A 200 -11.93 4.57 -2.67
CA LYS A 200 -11.55 4.56 -4.08
C LYS A 200 -10.04 4.35 -4.29
N LEU A 201 -9.23 4.99 -3.44
CA LEU A 201 -7.78 4.82 -3.48
C LEU A 201 -7.36 3.41 -3.08
N SER A 202 -7.89 2.92 -1.95
CA SER A 202 -7.66 1.55 -1.46
C SER A 202 -7.98 0.53 -2.53
N TYR A 203 -9.17 0.61 -3.11
CA TYR A 203 -9.65 -0.29 -4.14
C TYR A 203 -8.72 -0.34 -5.37
N ARG A 204 -8.26 0.80 -5.87
CA ARG A 204 -7.34 0.85 -7.04
C ARG A 204 -5.99 0.21 -6.77
N ILE A 205 -5.50 0.35 -5.55
CA ILE A 205 -4.25 -0.31 -5.13
C ILE A 205 -4.50 -1.80 -5.00
N GLN A 206 -5.58 -2.21 -4.33
CA GLN A 206 -5.95 -3.61 -4.14
C GLN A 206 -6.09 -4.37 -5.46
N VAL A 207 -6.84 -3.82 -6.42
CA VAL A 207 -7.01 -4.37 -7.77
C VAL A 207 -5.65 -4.69 -8.42
N TYR A 208 -4.70 -3.79 -8.28
CA TYR A 208 -3.35 -4.02 -8.83
C TYR A 208 -2.58 -5.11 -8.08
N LEU A 209 -2.68 -5.13 -6.76
CA LEU A 209 -1.98 -6.11 -5.95
C LEU A 209 -2.45 -7.53 -6.27
N GLU A 210 -3.75 -7.71 -6.48
CA GLU A 210 -4.36 -8.99 -6.85
C GLU A 210 -3.91 -9.51 -8.23
N ASP A 211 -3.59 -8.63 -9.18
CA ASP A 211 -3.03 -9.01 -10.48
C ASP A 211 -1.61 -9.61 -10.35
N ILE A 212 -0.89 -9.27 -9.29
CA ILE A 212 0.49 -9.72 -9.08
C ILE A 212 0.56 -10.93 -8.16
N THR A 213 -0.23 -10.93 -7.07
CA THR A 213 -0.21 -12.00 -6.08
C THR A 213 -1.52 -12.13 -5.33
N HIS A 214 -1.90 -13.37 -5.05
CA HIS A 214 -3.03 -13.69 -4.16
C HIS A 214 -2.59 -13.95 -2.71
N ASN A 215 -1.29 -13.83 -2.43
CA ASN A 215 -0.72 -14.05 -1.12
C ASN A 215 -0.51 -12.74 -0.35
N ALA A 216 -1.36 -11.74 -0.59
CA ALA A 216 -1.32 -10.47 0.12
C ALA A 216 -2.74 -9.99 0.42
N SER A 217 -2.91 -9.24 1.50
CA SER A 217 -4.13 -8.53 1.85
C SER A 217 -3.83 -7.06 2.04
N PHE A 218 -4.75 -6.20 1.57
CA PHE A 218 -4.60 -4.75 1.62
C PHE A 218 -5.85 -4.11 2.22
N PHE A 219 -5.68 -3.33 3.28
CA PHE A 219 -6.78 -2.70 4.00
C PHE A 219 -6.34 -1.39 4.67
N TYR A 220 -7.29 -0.60 5.14
CA TYR A 220 -7.03 0.62 5.90
C TYR A 220 -7.18 0.36 7.40
N TYR A 221 -6.18 0.75 8.17
CA TYR A 221 -6.18 0.56 9.62
C TYR A 221 -5.23 1.58 10.30
N ASN A 222 -5.65 2.18 11.42
CA ASN A 222 -4.88 3.15 12.21
C ASN A 222 -4.21 4.25 11.38
N SER A 223 -5.01 4.90 10.51
CA SER A 223 -4.60 6.03 9.67
C SER A 223 -3.60 5.70 8.56
N ASP A 224 -3.32 4.42 8.31
CA ASP A 224 -2.44 3.96 7.23
C ASP A 224 -3.14 2.90 6.36
N PHE A 225 -2.68 2.74 5.13
CA PHE A 225 -2.95 1.53 4.37
C PHE A 225 -1.96 0.45 4.79
N VAL A 226 -2.48 -0.72 5.09
CA VAL A 226 -1.73 -1.90 5.54
C VAL A 226 -1.72 -2.92 4.41
N LEU A 227 -0.55 -3.33 3.97
CA LEU A 227 -0.32 -4.47 3.10
C LEU A 227 0.32 -5.58 3.94
N VAL A 228 -0.34 -6.72 4.04
CA VAL A 228 0.19 -7.94 4.65
C VAL A 228 0.54 -8.93 3.56
N ALA A 229 1.81 -9.26 3.41
CA ALA A 229 2.32 -10.23 2.45
C ALA A 229 2.67 -11.56 3.15
N ASN A 230 2.18 -12.69 2.62
CA ASN A 230 2.44 -14.04 3.10
C ASN A 230 3.29 -14.80 2.08
N ALA A 231 4.49 -15.18 2.47
CA ALA A 231 5.44 -15.93 1.63
C ALA A 231 5.69 -15.31 0.23
N VAL A 232 5.61 -13.99 0.13
CA VAL A 232 5.87 -13.26 -1.11
C VAL A 232 7.38 -13.08 -1.31
N PRO A 233 7.93 -13.36 -2.50
CA PRO A 233 9.33 -13.09 -2.82
C PRO A 233 9.65 -11.59 -2.76
N GLU A 234 10.89 -11.26 -2.39
CA GLU A 234 11.31 -9.85 -2.21
C GLU A 234 11.19 -9.03 -3.51
N GLU A 235 11.52 -9.61 -4.65
CA GLU A 235 11.37 -8.98 -5.97
C GLU A 235 9.90 -8.62 -6.26
N THR A 236 8.99 -9.56 -6.01
CA THR A 236 7.54 -9.34 -6.15
C THR A 236 7.06 -8.25 -5.19
N LEU A 237 7.59 -8.23 -3.97
CA LEU A 237 7.24 -7.21 -2.98
C LEU A 237 7.60 -5.79 -3.46
N TYR A 238 8.78 -5.61 -4.06
CA TYR A 238 9.18 -4.32 -4.63
C TYR A 238 8.30 -3.92 -5.82
N GLN A 239 7.89 -4.85 -6.67
CA GLN A 239 6.92 -4.58 -7.75
C GLN A 239 5.57 -4.10 -7.18
N LEU A 240 5.08 -4.75 -6.10
CA LEU A 240 3.86 -4.33 -5.42
C LEU A 240 3.97 -2.89 -4.88
N ILE A 241 5.09 -2.56 -4.24
CA ILE A 241 5.35 -1.22 -3.68
C ILE A 241 5.37 -0.17 -4.80
N GLU A 242 6.16 -0.38 -5.83
CA GLU A 242 6.32 0.56 -6.94
C GLU A 242 4.98 0.85 -7.63
N GLY A 243 4.21 -0.20 -7.91
CA GLY A 243 2.92 -0.05 -8.53
C GLY A 243 1.87 0.59 -7.63
N ALA A 244 1.88 0.33 -6.32
CA ALA A 244 1.00 0.98 -5.35
C ALA A 244 1.29 2.49 -5.27
N ILE A 245 2.56 2.86 -5.20
CA ILE A 245 3.02 4.26 -5.21
C ILE A 245 2.55 4.95 -6.50
N LYS A 246 2.86 4.40 -7.67
CA LYS A 246 2.51 4.97 -8.97
C LYS A 246 1.01 5.21 -9.14
N ARG A 247 0.19 4.29 -8.64
CA ARG A 247 -1.27 4.42 -8.71
C ARG A 247 -1.81 5.42 -7.71
N GLY A 248 -1.26 5.44 -6.52
CA GLY A 248 -1.63 6.40 -5.49
C GLY A 248 -1.29 7.82 -5.91
N GLU A 249 -0.07 8.08 -6.36
CA GLU A 249 0.39 9.40 -6.80
C GLU A 249 -0.34 9.88 -8.06
N LYS A 250 -0.70 8.98 -8.99
CA LYS A 250 -1.54 9.34 -10.14
C LYS A 250 -2.91 9.89 -9.71
N ARG A 251 -3.44 9.40 -8.60
CA ARG A 251 -4.75 9.87 -8.07
C ARG A 251 -4.60 11.13 -7.22
N MET A 252 -3.48 11.26 -6.54
CA MET A 252 -3.18 12.36 -5.63
C MET A 252 -1.83 13.00 -6.02
N PRO A 253 -1.74 13.69 -7.15
CA PRO A 253 -0.45 14.20 -7.66
C PRO A 253 0.22 15.20 -6.72
N GLU A 254 -0.55 15.82 -5.82
CA GLU A 254 -0.06 16.78 -4.83
C GLU A 254 0.47 16.10 -3.53
N ARG A 255 0.27 14.79 -3.39
CA ARG A 255 0.63 14.03 -2.19
C ARG A 255 1.65 12.96 -2.54
N LYS A 256 2.75 12.92 -1.81
CA LYS A 256 3.72 11.84 -1.91
C LYS A 256 3.34 10.70 -0.99
N LEU A 257 3.34 9.48 -1.53
CA LEU A 257 3.18 8.28 -0.74
C LEU A 257 4.53 7.87 -0.13
N HIS A 258 4.49 7.57 1.16
CA HIS A 258 5.60 7.01 1.91
C HIS A 258 5.31 5.57 2.28
N VAL A 259 6.30 4.70 2.17
CA VAL A 259 6.18 3.27 2.46
C VAL A 259 7.18 2.86 3.52
N GLY A 260 6.68 2.27 4.60
CA GLY A 260 7.51 1.62 5.62
C GLY A 260 7.40 0.10 5.51
N ILE A 261 8.53 -0.58 5.38
CA ILE A 261 8.61 -2.04 5.28
C ILE A 261 9.05 -2.60 6.63
N GLY A 262 8.18 -3.38 7.28
CA GLY A 262 8.50 -4.11 8.51
C GLY A 262 9.43 -5.29 8.25
N SER A 263 10.03 -5.81 9.32
CA SER A 263 10.85 -7.01 9.21
C SER A 263 9.99 -8.24 8.93
N LYS A 264 10.52 -9.15 8.14
CA LYS A 264 9.91 -10.46 7.88
C LYS A 264 9.82 -11.26 9.18
N CYS A 265 8.68 -11.87 9.45
CA CYS A 265 8.47 -12.77 10.57
C CYS A 265 8.05 -14.16 10.07
N MET A 266 8.33 -15.18 10.87
CA MET A 266 8.00 -16.57 10.56
C MET A 266 6.88 -17.01 11.50
N ASP A 267 5.69 -17.01 11.07
CA ASP A 267 4.44 -17.30 11.77
C ASP A 267 3.55 -16.06 11.97
N ILE A 268 2.26 -16.26 11.79
CA ILE A 268 1.23 -15.19 11.91
C ILE A 268 1.18 -14.57 13.31
N SER A 269 1.51 -15.33 14.38
CA SER A 269 1.51 -14.82 15.76
C SER A 269 2.52 -13.68 15.99
N ARG A 270 3.49 -13.53 15.09
CA ARG A 270 4.47 -12.43 15.12
C ARG A 270 4.15 -11.28 14.19
N LEU A 271 2.95 -11.26 13.60
CA LEU A 271 2.52 -10.18 12.68
C LEU A 271 2.57 -8.81 13.35
N SER A 272 2.19 -8.74 14.65
CA SER A 272 2.27 -7.51 15.46
C SER A 272 3.67 -6.91 15.49
N VAL A 273 4.72 -7.74 15.51
CA VAL A 273 6.12 -7.29 15.49
C VAL A 273 6.45 -6.66 14.13
N SER A 274 6.05 -7.32 13.03
CA SER A 274 6.26 -6.79 11.68
C SER A 274 5.51 -5.46 11.49
N TYR A 275 4.26 -5.36 11.98
CA TYR A 275 3.45 -4.16 11.93
C TYR A 275 4.12 -2.98 12.68
N ARG A 276 4.53 -3.17 13.95
CA ARG A 276 5.21 -2.12 14.72
C ARG A 276 6.49 -1.63 14.03
N ARG A 277 7.25 -2.54 13.44
CA ARG A 277 8.45 -2.21 12.67
C ARG A 277 8.15 -1.47 11.38
N ALA A 278 7.07 -1.83 10.68
CA ALA A 278 6.59 -1.08 9.52
C ALA A 278 6.15 0.33 9.91
N LYS A 279 5.49 0.49 11.10
CA LYS A 279 5.08 1.81 11.62
C LYS A 279 6.29 2.71 11.90
N ALA A 280 7.31 2.18 12.54
CA ALA A 280 8.57 2.89 12.73
C ALA A 280 9.23 3.31 11.41
N ALA A 281 9.27 2.39 10.44
CA ALA A 281 9.86 2.64 9.13
C ALA A 281 9.09 3.71 8.32
N VAL A 282 7.75 3.70 8.36
CA VAL A 282 6.95 4.69 7.62
C VAL A 282 7.04 6.08 8.27
N GLN A 283 7.11 6.16 9.59
CA GLN A 283 7.37 7.43 10.29
C GLN A 283 8.73 8.00 9.89
N MET A 284 9.76 7.16 9.85
CA MET A 284 11.09 7.58 9.38
C MET A 284 11.07 8.01 7.90
N ALA A 285 10.29 7.32 7.05
CA ALA A 285 10.14 7.69 5.65
C ALA A 285 9.54 9.10 5.51
N MET A 286 8.50 9.43 6.29
CA MET A 286 7.88 10.75 6.32
C MET A 286 8.86 11.82 6.83
N THR A 287 9.48 11.60 7.99
CA THR A 287 10.41 12.54 8.60
C THR A 287 11.62 12.85 7.70
N GLN A 288 12.19 11.82 7.06
CA GLN A 288 13.34 11.98 6.17
C GLN A 288 12.96 12.33 4.72
N LYS A 289 11.65 12.50 4.43
CA LYS A 289 11.10 12.74 3.08
C LYS A 289 11.55 11.68 2.06
N LYS A 290 11.78 10.44 2.53
CA LYS A 290 12.08 9.27 1.69
C LYS A 290 10.78 8.59 1.26
N GLN A 291 10.76 8.04 0.06
CA GLN A 291 9.58 7.34 -0.45
C GLN A 291 9.41 5.96 0.18
N VAL A 292 10.50 5.20 0.32
CA VAL A 292 10.49 3.86 0.89
C VAL A 292 11.59 3.72 1.94
N VAL A 293 11.25 3.17 3.10
CA VAL A 293 12.21 2.85 4.17
C VAL A 293 11.95 1.42 4.64
N LYS A 294 13.00 0.60 4.71
CA LYS A 294 12.97 -0.74 5.30
C LYS A 294 13.49 -0.65 6.73
N PHE A 295 12.72 -1.18 7.68
CA PHE A 295 13.08 -1.11 9.10
C PHE A 295 14.47 -1.71 9.39
N ASP A 296 14.79 -2.82 8.71
CA ASP A 296 16.08 -3.51 8.93
C ASP A 296 17.29 -2.64 8.53
N ASP A 297 17.09 -1.64 7.68
CA ASP A 297 18.13 -0.71 7.21
C ASP A 297 18.21 0.59 8.03
N CYS A 298 17.34 0.73 9.06
CA CYS A 298 17.26 1.97 9.85
C CYS A 298 18.39 2.16 10.89
N GLY A 299 19.34 1.22 10.99
CA GLY A 299 20.49 1.36 11.91
C GLY A 299 20.04 1.56 13.36
N LEU A 300 20.59 2.58 14.02
CA LEU A 300 20.27 2.91 15.42
C LEU A 300 18.80 3.37 15.63
N TYR A 301 18.22 3.99 14.63
CA TYR A 301 16.81 4.43 14.70
C TYR A 301 15.84 3.30 15.02
N ARG A 302 16.19 2.04 14.70
CA ARG A 302 15.38 0.87 15.11
C ARG A 302 15.11 0.80 16.60
N LEU A 303 16.08 1.19 17.43
CA LEU A 303 15.93 1.22 18.88
C LEU A 303 15.04 2.38 19.29
N LEU A 304 15.29 3.57 18.76
CA LEU A 304 14.60 4.80 19.14
C LEU A 304 13.11 4.77 18.80
N TYR A 305 12.76 4.30 17.58
CA TYR A 305 11.36 4.17 17.15
C TYR A 305 10.60 3.01 17.82
N MET A 306 11.30 2.14 18.57
CA MET A 306 10.67 1.05 19.33
C MET A 306 10.48 1.39 20.81
N VAL A 307 10.88 2.59 21.25
CA VAL A 307 10.61 3.09 22.60
C VAL A 307 9.12 3.45 22.68
N GLU A 308 8.39 2.79 23.58
CA GLU A 308 6.94 3.01 23.74
C GLU A 308 6.65 4.35 24.45
N ASP A 309 7.43 4.68 25.47
CA ASP A 309 7.35 5.96 26.15
C ASP A 309 8.25 7.00 25.46
N THR A 310 7.67 7.73 24.54
CA THR A 310 8.38 8.81 23.81
C THR A 310 8.74 9.99 24.70
N GLY A 311 8.12 10.13 25.89
CA GLY A 311 8.47 11.16 26.87
C GLY A 311 9.91 11.04 27.34
N VAL A 312 10.39 9.81 27.57
CA VAL A 312 11.79 9.52 27.93
C VAL A 312 12.77 10.04 26.87
N LEU A 313 12.42 9.92 25.59
CA LEU A 313 13.26 10.45 24.52
C LEU A 313 13.36 11.98 24.56
N GLN A 314 12.23 12.66 24.80
CA GLN A 314 12.19 14.12 24.93
C GLN A 314 12.96 14.59 26.15
N GLU A 315 12.87 13.88 27.29
CA GLU A 315 13.66 14.14 28.47
C GLU A 315 15.16 14.07 28.19
N ILE A 316 15.63 13.01 27.55
CA ILE A 316 17.05 12.84 27.17
C ILE A 316 17.51 13.96 26.23
N GLU A 317 16.72 14.33 25.24
CA GLU A 317 17.05 15.44 24.33
C GLU A 317 17.19 16.76 25.10
N THR A 318 16.20 17.06 25.95
CA THR A 318 16.15 18.28 26.73
C THR A 318 17.32 18.36 27.73
N GLU A 319 17.58 17.32 28.50
CA GLU A 319 18.69 17.26 29.45
C GLU A 319 20.06 17.50 28.77
N CYS A 320 20.24 16.95 27.55
CA CYS A 320 21.49 17.08 26.84
C CYS A 320 21.68 18.44 26.15
N LEU A 321 20.62 19.04 25.62
CA LEU A 321 20.76 20.16 24.69
C LEU A 321 20.21 21.49 25.19
N ALA A 322 19.29 21.52 26.20
CA ALA A 322 18.61 22.75 26.64
C ALA A 322 19.59 23.85 27.09
N ALA A 323 20.65 23.50 27.79
CA ALA A 323 21.64 24.47 28.25
C ALA A 323 22.36 25.20 27.11
N LEU A 324 22.66 24.46 26.01
CA LEU A 324 23.26 25.05 24.81
C LEU A 324 22.25 25.88 24.03
N GLU A 325 21.01 25.41 23.92
CA GLU A 325 19.94 26.16 23.25
C GLU A 325 19.61 27.48 23.92
N GLU A 326 19.54 27.47 25.26
CA GLU A 326 19.35 28.70 26.02
C GLU A 326 20.51 29.68 25.79
N TYR A 327 21.74 29.17 25.73
CA TYR A 327 22.92 30.00 25.46
C TYR A 327 22.88 30.54 24.01
N ASP A 328 22.54 29.71 23.02
CA ASP A 328 22.42 30.13 21.63
C ASP A 328 21.31 31.17 21.44
N ARG A 329 20.16 31.00 22.13
CA ARG A 329 19.05 31.95 22.08
C ARG A 329 19.46 33.33 22.64
N LYS A 330 20.30 33.34 23.69
CA LYS A 330 20.73 34.56 24.36
C LYS A 330 21.86 35.29 23.63
N TYR A 331 22.78 34.55 23.03
CA TYR A 331 24.03 35.08 22.50
C TYR A 331 24.25 34.85 21.00
N ASN A 332 23.34 34.17 20.34
CA ASN A 332 23.47 33.75 18.94
C ASN A 332 24.83 33.07 18.63
N ALA A 333 25.25 32.17 19.52
CA ALA A 333 26.62 31.64 19.53
C ALA A 333 26.87 30.45 18.57
N GLY A 334 25.80 29.74 18.15
CA GLY A 334 25.87 28.59 17.24
C GLY A 334 26.54 27.36 17.90
N TYR A 335 26.30 27.16 19.18
CA TYR A 335 26.92 26.06 19.95
C TYR A 335 26.27 24.71 19.63
N VAL A 336 24.94 24.67 19.49
CA VAL A 336 24.21 23.44 19.15
C VAL A 336 24.69 22.91 17.78
N GLU A 337 24.74 23.77 16.78
CA GLU A 337 25.22 23.44 15.43
C GLU A 337 26.69 23.00 15.46
N THR A 338 27.54 23.71 16.21
CA THR A 338 28.96 23.36 16.35
C THR A 338 29.15 22.01 17.03
N LEU A 339 28.36 21.68 18.07
CA LEU A 339 28.41 20.39 18.74
C LEU A 339 27.94 19.27 17.80
N GLN A 340 26.84 19.47 17.09
CA GLN A 340 26.31 18.50 16.14
C GLN A 340 27.36 18.15 15.05
N SER A 341 27.96 19.17 14.45
CA SER A 341 29.02 18.99 13.45
C SER A 341 30.26 18.29 14.05
N TYR A 342 30.64 18.66 15.28
CA TYR A 342 31.78 18.02 15.98
C TYR A 342 31.56 16.53 16.22
N LEU A 343 30.37 16.13 16.63
CA LEU A 343 29.99 14.74 16.85
C LEU A 343 29.91 13.97 15.53
N LYS A 344 29.33 14.56 14.49
CA LYS A 344 29.22 14.00 13.14
C LYS A 344 30.60 13.68 12.53
N HIS A 345 31.58 14.56 12.74
CA HIS A 345 32.94 14.42 12.24
C HIS A 345 33.91 13.75 13.24
N ASN A 346 33.38 12.99 14.21
CA ASN A 346 34.19 12.25 15.20
C ASN A 346 35.24 13.08 15.91
N GLY A 347 34.96 14.38 16.13
CA GLY A 347 35.87 15.29 16.83
C GLY A 347 36.93 16.00 15.94
N SER A 348 36.82 15.91 14.62
CA SER A 348 37.77 16.58 13.69
C SER A 348 37.46 18.07 13.60
N ILE A 349 38.30 18.89 14.23
CA ILE A 349 38.16 20.36 14.22
C ILE A 349 38.20 20.92 12.77
N GLN A 350 39.05 20.33 11.93
CA GLN A 350 39.20 20.78 10.54
C GLN A 350 37.92 20.54 9.74
N ALA A 351 37.33 19.33 9.82
CA ALA A 351 36.11 18.98 9.13
C ALA A 351 34.94 19.85 9.62
N VAL A 352 34.86 20.16 10.93
CA VAL A 352 33.83 21.07 11.49
C VAL A 352 34.03 22.49 10.93
N ALA A 353 35.26 22.98 10.83
CA ALA A 353 35.53 24.31 10.30
C ALA A 353 35.16 24.44 8.82
N GLU A 354 35.38 23.37 8.03
CA GLU A 354 34.98 23.28 6.62
C GLU A 354 33.45 23.24 6.48
N GLU A 355 32.73 22.38 7.25
CA GLU A 355 31.28 22.25 7.19
C GLU A 355 30.59 23.56 7.58
N LEU A 356 31.06 24.23 8.62
CA LEU A 356 30.45 25.46 9.15
C LEU A 356 30.98 26.74 8.51
N TYR A 357 31.80 26.63 7.46
CA TYR A 357 32.45 27.77 6.76
C TYR A 357 33.11 28.77 7.70
N THR A 358 33.82 28.26 8.72
CA THR A 358 34.45 29.10 9.75
C THR A 358 35.94 28.75 9.94
N HIS A 359 36.68 29.60 10.66
CA HIS A 359 38.08 29.33 10.95
C HIS A 359 38.21 28.32 12.11
N ARG A 360 39.23 27.42 12.01
CA ARG A 360 39.52 26.40 13.04
C ARG A 360 39.59 26.95 14.46
N ASN A 361 40.15 28.17 14.62
CA ASN A 361 40.27 28.81 15.93
C ASN A 361 38.90 29.18 16.51
N THR A 362 37.91 29.53 15.67
CA THR A 362 36.54 29.81 16.10
C THR A 362 35.87 28.52 16.59
N VAL A 363 36.10 27.39 15.88
CA VAL A 363 35.61 26.08 16.33
C VAL A 363 36.19 25.69 17.68
N LEU A 364 37.54 25.88 17.87
CA LEU A 364 38.21 25.60 19.15
C LEU A 364 37.63 26.46 20.28
N TYR A 365 37.45 27.75 20.01
CA TYR A 365 36.84 28.67 20.98
C TYR A 365 35.41 28.26 21.36
N ARG A 366 34.55 27.97 20.36
CA ARG A 366 33.19 27.51 20.62
C ARG A 366 33.17 26.20 21.41
N LEU A 367 34.00 25.21 21.04
CA LEU A 367 34.09 23.94 21.78
C LEU A 367 34.56 24.10 23.20
N GLY A 368 35.52 25.03 23.43
CA GLY A 368 35.95 25.37 24.81
C GLY A 368 34.80 25.90 25.67
N ASN A 369 33.90 26.72 25.11
CA ASN A 369 32.72 27.23 25.80
C ASN A 369 31.60 26.15 25.92
N ILE A 370 31.37 25.34 24.88
CA ILE A 370 30.43 24.22 24.94
C ILE A 370 30.78 23.29 26.10
N ARG A 371 32.06 22.91 26.24
CA ARG A 371 32.53 22.07 27.34
C ARG A 371 32.27 22.69 28.73
N LYS A 372 32.42 24.00 28.87
CA LYS A 372 32.11 24.71 30.10
C LYS A 372 30.62 24.73 30.42
N VAL A 373 29.78 24.99 29.40
CA VAL A 373 28.30 24.98 29.53
C VAL A 373 27.79 23.61 29.92
N LEU A 374 28.32 22.56 29.26
CA LEU A 374 27.91 21.17 29.49
C LEU A 374 28.56 20.53 30.73
N GLY A 375 29.64 21.13 31.28
CA GLY A 375 30.42 20.49 32.35
C GLY A 375 31.06 19.17 31.91
N ASN A 376 31.31 18.99 30.59
CA ASN A 376 31.76 17.77 29.98
C ASN A 376 32.88 18.05 28.96
N GLU A 377 33.97 17.30 29.01
CA GLU A 377 35.13 17.49 28.15
C GLU A 377 34.97 16.97 26.73
N LEU A 378 33.98 16.10 26.49
CA LEU A 378 33.69 15.45 25.17
C LEU A 378 34.91 14.71 24.57
N LYS A 379 35.78 14.19 25.42
CA LYS A 379 37.04 13.54 24.99
C LYS A 379 36.83 12.07 24.63
N THR A 380 36.05 11.36 25.46
CA THR A 380 35.82 9.92 25.22
C THR A 380 34.53 9.65 24.45
N PRO A 381 34.40 8.48 23.80
CA PRO A 381 33.14 8.09 23.15
C PRO A 381 31.96 8.10 24.14
N GLU A 382 32.17 7.65 25.39
CA GLU A 382 31.15 7.59 26.44
C GLU A 382 30.63 8.99 26.80
N GLU A 383 31.51 9.98 26.84
CA GLU A 383 31.16 11.39 27.10
C GLU A 383 30.37 11.99 25.94
N ARG A 384 30.57 11.54 24.71
CA ARG A 384 29.92 12.04 23.49
C ARG A 384 28.57 11.35 23.22
N LEU A 385 28.42 10.10 23.64
CA LEU A 385 27.27 9.26 23.31
C LEU A 385 25.91 9.86 23.69
N PRO A 386 25.73 10.46 24.90
CA PRO A 386 24.45 11.07 25.27
C PRO A 386 24.04 12.19 24.30
N TYR A 387 24.97 13.05 23.91
CA TYR A 387 24.71 14.13 22.96
C TYR A 387 24.46 13.62 21.55
N GLN A 388 25.17 12.57 21.10
CA GLN A 388 24.87 11.91 19.83
C GLN A 388 23.43 11.36 19.84
N MET A 389 23.03 10.69 20.92
CA MET A 389 21.66 10.17 21.08
C MET A 389 20.64 11.31 21.04
N ALA A 390 20.89 12.43 21.72
CA ALA A 390 20.01 13.59 21.69
C ALA A 390 19.80 14.14 20.27
N PHE A 391 20.84 14.21 19.44
CA PHE A 391 20.70 14.62 18.04
C PHE A 391 19.98 13.57 17.18
N TYR A 392 20.15 12.27 17.44
CA TYR A 392 19.35 11.24 16.77
C TYR A 392 17.87 11.37 17.13
N ILE A 393 17.55 11.59 18.41
CA ILE A 393 16.17 11.80 18.90
C ILE A 393 15.57 13.05 18.24
N ARG A 394 16.29 14.16 18.21
CA ARG A 394 15.87 15.40 17.53
C ARG A 394 15.51 15.16 16.07
N SER A 395 16.32 14.39 15.37
CA SER A 395 16.08 14.08 13.96
C SER A 395 14.84 13.20 13.71
N MET A 396 14.31 12.52 14.74
CA MET A 396 13.04 11.77 14.62
C MET A 396 11.81 12.69 14.59
N HIS A 397 11.89 13.85 15.22
CA HIS A 397 10.75 14.79 15.29
C HIS A 397 10.64 15.68 14.03
N GLY A 398 11.57 15.57 13.08
CA GLY A 398 11.71 16.50 11.95
C GLY A 398 12.21 17.85 12.45
N VAL A 399 13.07 18.50 11.70
CA VAL A 399 13.40 19.90 11.93
C VAL A 399 12.09 20.67 11.75
N GLN A 400 11.47 21.09 12.85
CA GLN A 400 10.60 22.25 12.81
C GLN A 400 11.51 23.44 12.53
N GLU A 401 11.95 23.57 11.28
CA GLU A 401 12.52 24.82 10.80
C GLU A 401 11.42 25.86 10.84
N GLY A 402 11.72 26.90 11.59
CA GLY A 402 10.86 27.98 11.92
C GLY A 402 10.07 28.53 10.75
N SER A 403 8.78 28.57 10.94
CA SER A 403 7.90 29.56 10.36
C SER A 403 7.83 30.74 11.34
N GLU A 404 8.66 31.73 11.14
CA GLU A 404 8.35 33.11 11.41
C GLU A 404 8.15 33.86 10.09
#